data_678f3b7021a757066a7581e133445e26
#
_entry.id   678f3b7021a757066a7581e133445e26
#
_cell.length_a   1.000
_cell.length_b   1.000
_cell.length_c   1.000
_cell.angle_alpha   90.00
_cell.angle_beta   90.00
_cell.angle_gamma   90.00
#
_symmetry.space_group_name_H-M   'P 1'
#
loop_
_entity.id
_entity.type
_entity.pdbx_description
1 polymer ?
#
loop_
_entity_poly.entity_id
_entity_poly.type
_entity_poly.pdbx_seq_one_letter_code
_entity_poly.pdbx_strand_id
1 'polypeptide(L)'
;MTLLVHASLRSTGLQAEPLRDALLEVLGEDGTLVVPAFTADNSDTSPSYRARVRGMTPEQSAAFRAEMPAFDAATTPSQGMGRLAESVRTAEGAVRSAHPQTSFAALGRRAAEFLAVHPLTSHLGEDSPLGALYRARAQVLMINVDFDVCTAFHLAEYKTRAPARTYRCVVQRPGGGKEWTEYEDIELDDSDFGAIGAAFAWGMEQKGQLGGRPARFFSIKEAVDHAERWMTEKRC
;
A
#
# COMPACT_ATOMS: atom_id res chain seq x y z
N MET A 1 -9.24 17.00 5.68
CA MET A 1 -9.43 15.96 4.65
C MET A 1 -8.34 14.90 4.78
N THR A 2 -8.63 13.62 4.49
CA THR A 2 -7.61 12.55 4.43
C THR A 2 -7.35 12.18 2.98
N LEU A 3 -6.08 12.03 2.61
CA LEU A 3 -5.65 11.81 1.23
C LEU A 3 -4.69 10.61 1.16
N LEU A 4 -5.06 9.57 0.41
CA LEU A 4 -4.17 8.47 0.01
C LEU A 4 -3.52 8.83 -1.32
N VAL A 5 -2.18 8.80 -1.39
CA VAL A 5 -1.45 9.22 -2.59
C VAL A 5 -0.63 8.07 -3.18
N HIS A 6 -0.80 7.87 -4.49
CA HIS A 6 0.08 7.06 -5.35
C HIS A 6 0.80 7.98 -6.32
N ALA A 7 2.12 7.94 -6.39
CA ALA A 7 2.85 8.87 -7.24
C ALA A 7 4.11 8.27 -7.86
N SER A 8 4.28 8.51 -9.15
CA SER A 8 5.56 8.37 -9.84
C SER A 8 6.09 9.75 -10.19
N LEU A 9 7.18 10.17 -9.54
CA LEU A 9 7.81 11.47 -9.81
C LEU A 9 8.74 11.45 -11.04
N ARG A 10 8.81 10.32 -11.74
CA ARG A 10 9.63 10.18 -12.95
C ARG A 10 9.15 11.14 -14.03
N SER A 11 10.07 11.94 -14.57
CA SER A 11 9.80 12.89 -15.67
C SER A 11 8.70 13.94 -15.35
N THR A 12 8.43 14.23 -14.08
CA THR A 12 7.51 15.30 -13.65
C THR A 12 8.22 16.62 -13.35
N GLY A 13 9.54 16.58 -13.11
CA GLY A 13 10.28 17.72 -12.56
C GLY A 13 10.02 18.00 -11.08
N LEU A 14 9.09 17.27 -10.44
CA LEU A 14 8.74 17.47 -9.04
C LEU A 14 9.77 16.80 -8.11
N GLN A 15 10.03 17.45 -6.98
CA GLN A 15 10.82 16.91 -5.88
C GLN A 15 9.89 16.33 -4.80
N ALA A 16 10.34 15.28 -4.12
CA ALA A 16 9.47 14.53 -3.20
C ALA A 16 9.09 15.34 -1.96
N GLU A 17 10.08 15.96 -1.30
CA GLU A 17 9.87 16.75 -0.09
C GLU A 17 9.01 17.99 -0.34
N PRO A 18 9.29 18.85 -1.36
CA PRO A 18 8.43 19.98 -1.69
C PRO A 18 7.01 19.58 -2.06
N LEU A 19 6.83 18.44 -2.76
CA LEU A 19 5.49 17.94 -3.07
C LEU A 19 4.75 17.46 -1.81
N ARG A 20 5.42 16.73 -0.93
CA ARG A 20 4.87 16.33 0.37
C ARG A 20 4.39 17.56 1.16
N ASP A 21 5.25 18.57 1.28
CA ASP A 21 4.98 19.76 2.07
C ASP A 21 3.81 20.57 1.47
N ALA A 22 3.76 20.71 0.15
CA ALA A 22 2.64 21.34 -0.54
C ALA A 22 1.31 20.59 -0.34
N LEU A 23 1.35 19.23 -0.36
CA LEU A 23 0.16 18.42 -0.07
C LEU A 23 -0.31 18.61 1.37
N LEU A 24 0.61 18.67 2.34
CA LEU A 24 0.27 18.92 3.75
C LEU A 24 -0.29 20.33 3.95
N GLU A 25 0.27 21.34 3.28
CA GLU A 25 -0.23 22.71 3.30
C GLU A 25 -1.70 22.79 2.80
N VAL A 26 -1.98 22.16 1.65
CA VAL A 26 -3.35 22.09 1.09
C VAL A 26 -4.32 21.34 2.01
N LEU A 27 -3.84 20.28 2.68
CA LEU A 27 -4.65 19.50 3.62
C LEU A 27 -4.96 20.28 4.91
N GLY A 28 -4.08 21.20 5.30
CA GLY A 28 -4.19 22.00 6.52
C GLY A 28 -3.97 21.18 7.80
N GLU A 29 -4.09 21.85 8.96
CA GLU A 29 -3.79 21.26 10.28
C GLU A 29 -4.64 20.02 10.63
N ASP A 30 -5.88 19.96 10.16
CA ASP A 30 -6.79 18.82 10.37
C ASP A 30 -6.61 17.71 9.29
N GLY A 31 -5.72 17.92 8.33
CA GLY A 31 -5.47 17.01 7.24
C GLY A 31 -4.61 15.80 7.61
N THR A 32 -4.66 14.77 6.77
CA THR A 32 -3.79 13.59 6.90
C THR A 32 -3.40 13.09 5.53
N LEU A 33 -2.10 13.02 5.29
CA LEU A 33 -1.48 12.47 4.10
C LEU A 33 -1.07 11.03 4.37
N VAL A 34 -1.50 10.10 3.52
CA VAL A 34 -1.21 8.67 3.63
C VAL A 34 -0.59 8.17 2.33
N VAL A 35 0.39 7.30 2.42
CA VAL A 35 1.02 6.64 1.28
C VAL A 35 1.22 5.14 1.55
N PRO A 36 1.16 4.27 0.54
CA PRO A 36 1.67 2.90 0.67
C PRO A 36 3.17 2.94 0.94
N ALA A 37 3.63 2.13 1.89
CA ALA A 37 5.05 2.01 2.26
C ALA A 37 5.47 0.53 2.31
N PHE A 38 5.08 -0.23 1.28
CA PHE A 38 5.21 -1.68 1.20
C PHE A 38 6.66 -2.14 1.23
N THR A 39 6.86 -3.33 1.79
CA THR A 39 8.12 -4.05 1.90
C THR A 39 7.94 -5.50 1.42
N ALA A 40 7.44 -5.64 0.19
CA ALA A 40 7.07 -6.93 -0.39
C ALA A 40 8.21 -7.96 -0.41
N ASP A 41 9.47 -7.52 -0.45
CA ASP A 41 10.65 -8.42 -0.43
C ASP A 41 10.75 -9.27 0.85
N ASN A 42 10.10 -8.87 1.93
CA ASN A 42 9.97 -9.65 3.16
C ASN A 42 8.81 -10.68 3.04
N SER A 43 8.70 -11.36 1.91
CA SER A 43 7.67 -12.36 1.67
C SER A 43 8.14 -13.43 0.71
N ASP A 44 7.83 -14.70 1.00
CA ASP A 44 8.08 -15.82 0.09
C ASP A 44 7.23 -15.77 -1.18
N THR A 45 6.20 -14.94 -1.21
CA THR A 45 5.35 -14.74 -2.39
C THR A 45 5.91 -13.68 -3.35
N SER A 46 6.85 -12.85 -2.91
CA SER A 46 7.38 -11.77 -3.73
C SER A 46 8.23 -12.27 -4.90
N PRO A 47 8.17 -11.61 -6.07
CA PRO A 47 9.07 -11.93 -7.18
C PRO A 47 10.55 -11.81 -6.80
N SER A 48 10.91 -10.82 -5.99
CA SER A 48 12.28 -10.59 -5.52
C SER A 48 12.79 -11.73 -4.66
N TYR A 49 12.02 -12.17 -3.65
CA TYR A 49 12.39 -13.32 -2.83
C TYR A 49 12.54 -14.58 -3.69
N ARG A 50 11.55 -14.87 -4.55
CA ARG A 50 11.58 -16.04 -5.43
C ARG A 50 12.80 -16.06 -6.39
N ALA A 51 13.18 -14.88 -6.87
CA ALA A 51 14.38 -14.76 -7.72
C ALA A 51 15.66 -15.08 -6.94
N ARG A 52 15.75 -14.65 -5.67
CA ARG A 52 16.93 -14.87 -4.81
C ARG A 52 17.10 -16.34 -4.42
N VAL A 53 16.00 -17.05 -4.13
CA VAL A 53 16.07 -18.46 -3.70
C VAL A 53 16.02 -19.45 -4.87
N ARG A 54 15.91 -18.98 -6.09
CA ARG A 54 15.84 -19.85 -7.29
C ARG A 54 17.08 -20.73 -7.39
N GLY A 55 16.89 -22.07 -7.40
CA GLY A 55 17.95 -23.06 -7.48
C GLY A 55 18.67 -23.36 -6.16
N MET A 56 18.25 -22.74 -5.05
CA MET A 56 18.75 -23.10 -3.72
C MET A 56 18.15 -24.42 -3.23
N THR A 57 18.93 -25.18 -2.45
CA THR A 57 18.39 -26.32 -1.70
C THR A 57 17.49 -25.82 -0.55
N PRO A 58 16.67 -26.69 0.07
CA PRO A 58 15.88 -26.32 1.25
C PRO A 58 16.74 -25.72 2.38
N GLU A 59 17.93 -26.29 2.62
CA GLU A 59 18.87 -25.85 3.66
C GLU A 59 19.45 -24.48 3.31
N GLN A 60 19.82 -24.24 2.06
CA GLN A 60 20.31 -22.94 1.59
C GLN A 60 19.23 -21.88 1.70
N SER A 61 17.99 -22.21 1.32
CA SER A 61 16.83 -21.31 1.46
C SER A 61 16.54 -20.99 2.94
N ALA A 62 16.68 -21.97 3.84
CA ALA A 62 16.53 -21.74 5.28
C ALA A 62 17.64 -20.83 5.83
N ALA A 63 18.89 -21.03 5.43
CA ALA A 63 20.00 -20.16 5.80
C ALA A 63 19.79 -18.72 5.28
N PHE A 64 19.35 -18.56 4.02
CA PHE A 64 19.01 -17.27 3.46
C PHE A 64 17.91 -16.55 4.29
N ARG A 65 16.82 -17.25 4.66
CA ARG A 65 15.76 -16.69 5.50
C ARG A 65 16.28 -16.28 6.89
N ALA A 66 17.19 -17.08 7.46
CA ALA A 66 17.80 -16.75 8.74
C ALA A 66 18.61 -15.45 8.72
N GLU A 67 19.17 -15.07 7.56
CA GLU A 67 19.89 -13.80 7.38
C GLU A 67 18.98 -12.61 7.05
N MET A 68 17.74 -12.85 6.60
CA MET A 68 16.81 -11.75 6.27
C MET A 68 16.55 -10.87 7.50
N PRO A 69 16.60 -9.52 7.37
CA PRO A 69 16.24 -8.63 8.46
C PRO A 69 14.75 -8.73 8.77
N ALA A 70 14.40 -8.66 10.04
CA ALA A 70 12.99 -8.46 10.43
C ALA A 70 12.52 -7.06 10.01
N PHE A 71 11.24 -6.95 9.71
CA PHE A 71 10.63 -5.65 9.46
C PHE A 71 10.66 -4.78 10.73
N ASP A 72 11.08 -3.54 10.55
CA ASP A 72 11.01 -2.49 11.53
C ASP A 72 10.32 -1.27 10.91
N ALA A 73 9.22 -0.81 11.51
CA ALA A 73 8.42 0.27 10.95
C ALA A 73 9.17 1.59 10.83
N ALA A 74 10.13 1.85 11.74
CA ALA A 74 10.91 3.08 11.74
C ALA A 74 12.02 3.08 10.68
N THR A 75 12.71 1.94 10.52
CA THR A 75 13.97 1.91 9.77
C THR A 75 13.91 1.19 8.44
N THR A 76 13.01 0.20 8.26
CA THR A 76 12.95 -0.57 7.01
C THR A 76 12.47 0.31 5.83
N PRO A 77 13.28 0.51 4.76
CA PRO A 77 12.86 1.30 3.61
C PRO A 77 11.67 0.67 2.88
N SER A 78 10.80 1.47 2.29
CA SER A 78 9.77 0.96 1.39
C SER A 78 10.36 0.50 0.05
N GLN A 79 9.69 -0.41 -0.63
CA GLN A 79 10.20 -1.03 -1.86
C GLN A 79 9.23 -0.78 -3.02
N GLY A 80 9.74 -0.12 -4.07
CA GLY A 80 8.94 0.16 -5.26
C GLY A 80 7.87 1.25 -5.12
N MET A 81 7.71 1.85 -3.94
CA MET A 81 6.65 2.83 -3.64
C MET A 81 6.97 4.25 -4.12
N GLY A 82 8.19 4.49 -4.58
CA GLY A 82 8.61 5.79 -5.11
C GLY A 82 9.09 6.78 -4.05
N ARG A 83 9.70 7.89 -4.53
CA ARG A 83 10.37 8.87 -3.66
C ARG A 83 9.41 9.64 -2.75
N LEU A 84 8.17 9.89 -3.19
CA LEU A 84 7.19 10.55 -2.35
C LEU A 84 6.84 9.69 -1.12
N ALA A 85 6.62 8.40 -1.30
CA ALA A 85 6.34 7.48 -0.19
C ALA A 85 7.49 7.46 0.84
N GLU A 86 8.75 7.42 0.39
CA GLU A 86 9.89 7.48 1.28
C GLU A 86 10.02 8.85 1.98
N SER A 87 9.73 9.96 1.29
CA SER A 87 9.76 11.29 1.93
C SER A 87 8.70 11.45 3.01
N VAL A 88 7.52 10.83 2.85
CA VAL A 88 6.49 10.78 3.90
C VAL A 88 6.92 9.87 5.05
N ARG A 89 7.41 8.65 4.74
CA ARG A 89 7.81 7.67 5.76
C ARG A 89 8.94 8.16 6.66
N THR A 90 9.90 8.90 6.10
CA THR A 90 11.10 9.38 6.83
C THR A 90 10.96 10.78 7.42
N ALA A 91 9.82 11.45 7.21
CA ALA A 91 9.60 12.77 7.76
C ALA A 91 9.42 12.73 9.28
N GLU A 92 9.81 13.83 9.94
CA GLU A 92 9.54 14.00 11.36
C GLU A 92 8.05 13.93 11.66
N GLY A 93 7.65 13.19 12.69
CA GLY A 93 6.26 12.99 13.06
C GLY A 93 5.50 11.98 12.20
N ALA A 94 6.17 11.31 11.25
CA ALA A 94 5.54 10.26 10.46
C ALA A 94 5.23 9.03 11.33
N VAL A 95 4.08 8.43 11.07
CA VAL A 95 3.67 7.14 11.63
C VAL A 95 3.67 6.10 10.53
N ARG A 96 4.06 4.86 10.84
CA ARG A 96 3.96 3.72 9.91
C ARG A 96 3.26 2.55 10.57
N SER A 97 2.39 1.86 9.84
CA SER A 97 1.72 0.66 10.34
C SER A 97 2.66 -0.55 10.42
N ALA A 98 2.32 -1.50 11.28
CA ALA A 98 3.22 -2.59 11.68
C ALA A 98 3.26 -3.79 10.72
N HIS A 99 2.47 -3.81 9.64
CA HIS A 99 2.45 -4.95 8.73
C HIS A 99 3.75 -5.07 7.94
N PRO A 100 4.46 -6.24 7.98
CA PRO A 100 5.82 -6.37 7.44
C PRO A 100 5.89 -6.39 5.90
N GLN A 101 4.76 -6.44 5.21
CA GLN A 101 4.71 -6.49 3.74
C GLN A 101 3.97 -5.32 3.12
N THR A 102 2.81 -4.94 3.69
CA THR A 102 1.88 -3.96 3.10
C THR A 102 1.63 -2.74 3.99
N SER A 103 2.65 -2.34 4.79
CA SER A 103 2.53 -1.17 5.67
C SER A 103 2.20 0.11 4.90
N PHE A 104 1.55 1.05 5.58
CA PHE A 104 1.32 2.41 5.13
C PHE A 104 2.12 3.39 6.00
N ALA A 105 2.48 4.53 5.45
CA ALA A 105 3.03 5.65 6.20
C ALA A 105 2.11 6.87 6.10
N ALA A 106 2.04 7.66 7.16
CA ALA A 106 1.18 8.83 7.20
C ALA A 106 1.76 9.97 8.01
N LEU A 107 1.37 11.19 7.61
CA LEU A 107 1.60 12.45 8.30
C LEU A 107 0.28 13.18 8.52
N GLY A 108 0.14 13.85 9.66
CA GLY A 108 -1.03 14.69 9.97
C GLY A 108 -1.86 14.15 11.12
N ARG A 109 -2.96 14.87 11.42
CA ARG A 109 -3.69 14.75 12.69
C ARG A 109 -4.20 13.36 13.01
N ARG A 110 -4.66 12.60 12.01
CA ARG A 110 -5.24 11.26 12.19
C ARG A 110 -4.28 10.13 11.79
N ALA A 111 -2.99 10.41 11.58
CA ALA A 111 -2.02 9.41 11.13
C ALA A 111 -1.98 8.19 12.06
N ALA A 112 -1.82 8.39 13.36
CA ALA A 112 -1.78 7.31 14.35
C ALA A 112 -3.10 6.51 14.40
N GLU A 113 -4.25 7.17 14.27
CA GLU A 113 -5.56 6.52 14.25
C GLU A 113 -5.71 5.57 13.07
N PHE A 114 -5.37 6.02 11.86
CA PHE A 114 -5.52 5.19 10.66
C PHE A 114 -4.56 4.02 10.60
N LEU A 115 -3.39 4.14 11.23
CA LEU A 115 -2.32 3.15 11.13
C LEU A 115 -2.20 2.25 12.37
N ALA A 116 -3.08 2.44 13.37
CA ALA A 116 -3.03 1.71 14.65
C ALA A 116 -3.26 0.21 14.51
N VAL A 117 -4.11 -0.21 13.59
CA VAL A 117 -4.49 -1.61 13.39
C VAL A 117 -4.02 -2.07 12.02
N HIS A 118 -3.17 -3.10 11.99
CA HIS A 118 -2.72 -3.74 10.75
C HIS A 118 -2.19 -5.15 11.06
N PRO A 119 -3.08 -6.14 11.31
CA PRO A 119 -2.68 -7.50 11.63
C PRO A 119 -2.13 -8.23 10.39
N LEU A 120 -1.31 -9.25 10.60
CA LEU A 120 -0.75 -10.08 9.53
C LEU A 120 -1.82 -10.68 8.61
N THR A 121 -2.97 -11.04 9.18
CA THR A 121 -4.09 -11.69 8.48
C THR A 121 -4.99 -10.73 7.71
N SER A 122 -4.57 -9.48 7.50
CA SER A 122 -5.32 -8.48 6.76
C SER A 122 -4.36 -7.50 6.08
N HIS A 123 -3.74 -7.93 4.97
CA HIS A 123 -2.83 -7.08 4.20
C HIS A 123 -3.46 -5.75 3.82
N LEU A 124 -4.65 -5.78 3.21
CA LEU A 124 -5.32 -4.62 2.64
C LEU A 124 -6.85 -4.68 2.86
N GLY A 125 -7.28 -5.46 3.85
CA GLY A 125 -8.69 -5.70 4.18
C GLY A 125 -9.30 -4.69 5.14
N GLU A 126 -10.44 -5.06 5.68
CA GLU A 126 -11.25 -4.22 6.57
C GLU A 126 -10.50 -3.82 7.87
N ASP A 127 -9.62 -4.69 8.39
CA ASP A 127 -8.81 -4.46 9.59
C ASP A 127 -7.43 -3.89 9.26
N SER A 128 -7.24 -3.35 8.05
CA SER A 128 -6.02 -2.66 7.64
C SER A 128 -6.21 -1.14 7.64
N PRO A 129 -5.13 -0.36 7.48
CA PRO A 129 -5.23 1.08 7.22
C PRO A 129 -6.15 1.42 6.04
N LEU A 130 -6.20 0.56 5.01
CA LEU A 130 -7.06 0.78 3.85
C LEU A 130 -8.55 0.73 4.23
N GLY A 131 -8.96 -0.22 5.09
CA GLY A 131 -10.31 -0.27 5.63
C GLY A 131 -10.65 0.95 6.50
N ALA A 132 -9.69 1.44 7.30
CA ALA A 132 -9.87 2.67 8.07
C ALA A 132 -10.05 3.91 7.17
N LEU A 133 -9.28 4.03 6.09
CA LEU A 133 -9.41 5.08 5.09
C LEU A 133 -10.75 5.03 4.35
N TYR A 134 -11.22 3.85 4.01
CA TYR A 134 -12.54 3.64 3.39
C TYR A 134 -13.66 4.11 4.30
N ARG A 135 -13.67 3.69 5.58
CA ARG A 135 -14.67 4.14 6.58
C ARG A 135 -14.64 5.66 6.79
N ALA A 136 -13.45 6.27 6.73
CA ALA A 136 -13.27 7.71 6.86
C ALA A 136 -13.61 8.49 5.58
N ARG A 137 -13.99 7.82 4.49
CA ARG A 137 -14.25 8.42 3.16
C ARG A 137 -13.09 9.27 2.66
N ALA A 138 -11.88 8.76 2.83
CA ALA A 138 -10.68 9.41 2.32
C ALA A 138 -10.76 9.64 0.80
N GLN A 139 -9.94 10.58 0.31
CA GLN A 139 -9.75 10.78 -1.12
C GLN A 139 -8.50 10.06 -1.58
N VAL A 140 -8.44 9.72 -2.86
CA VAL A 140 -7.26 9.15 -3.53
C VAL A 140 -6.74 10.16 -4.54
N LEU A 141 -5.44 10.40 -4.53
CA LEU A 141 -4.72 11.18 -5.53
C LEU A 141 -3.68 10.29 -6.21
N MET A 142 -3.80 10.15 -7.52
CA MET A 142 -2.85 9.41 -8.34
C MET A 142 -2.10 10.40 -9.22
N ILE A 143 -0.76 10.41 -9.15
CA ILE A 143 0.11 11.34 -9.89
C ILE A 143 1.03 10.53 -10.81
N ASN A 144 0.90 10.70 -12.12
CA ASN A 144 1.73 10.04 -13.13
C ASN A 144 1.79 8.50 -12.96
N VAL A 145 0.70 7.91 -12.50
CA VAL A 145 0.47 6.45 -12.41
C VAL A 145 -0.94 6.16 -12.89
N ASP A 146 -1.20 4.92 -13.30
CA ASP A 146 -2.53 4.49 -13.71
C ASP A 146 -3.16 3.55 -12.68
N PHE A 147 -4.39 3.10 -12.95
CA PHE A 147 -5.19 2.31 -12.01
C PHE A 147 -4.61 0.92 -11.70
N ASP A 148 -3.70 0.41 -12.52
CA ASP A 148 -2.94 -0.83 -12.27
C ASP A 148 -2.21 -0.85 -10.91
N VAL A 149 -1.92 0.34 -10.33
CA VAL A 149 -1.31 0.47 -8.99
C VAL A 149 -2.28 1.03 -7.93
N CYS A 150 -3.58 1.02 -8.20
CA CYS A 150 -4.59 1.57 -7.29
C CYS A 150 -4.83 0.62 -6.11
N THR A 151 -4.08 0.80 -5.02
CA THR A 151 -4.19 -0.04 -3.81
C THR A 151 -5.61 -0.10 -3.25
N ALA A 152 -6.45 0.93 -3.48
CA ALA A 152 -7.83 0.96 -2.99
C ALA A 152 -8.66 -0.24 -3.51
N PHE A 153 -8.39 -0.72 -4.72
CA PHE A 153 -9.12 -1.85 -5.29
C PHE A 153 -8.89 -3.18 -4.56
N HIS A 154 -7.74 -3.33 -3.87
CA HIS A 154 -7.51 -4.52 -3.05
C HIS A 154 -8.53 -4.68 -1.91
N LEU A 155 -9.08 -3.58 -1.35
CA LEU A 155 -10.12 -3.71 -0.34
C LEU A 155 -11.39 -4.37 -0.90
N ALA A 156 -11.68 -4.18 -2.18
CA ALA A 156 -12.81 -4.84 -2.83
C ALA A 156 -12.63 -6.36 -2.92
N GLU A 157 -11.40 -6.86 -3.04
CA GLU A 157 -11.11 -8.29 -3.05
C GLU A 157 -11.53 -8.98 -1.75
N TYR A 158 -11.40 -8.30 -0.59
CA TYR A 158 -11.88 -8.80 0.71
C TYR A 158 -13.40 -8.85 0.83
N LYS A 159 -14.12 -8.13 -0.04
CA LYS A 159 -15.58 -8.11 -0.11
C LYS A 159 -16.13 -9.12 -1.11
N THR A 160 -15.25 -9.78 -1.86
CA THR A 160 -15.58 -10.81 -2.83
C THR A 160 -15.10 -12.19 -2.35
N ARG A 161 -15.32 -13.24 -3.15
CA ARG A 161 -14.87 -14.60 -2.82
C ARG A 161 -13.45 -14.86 -3.33
N ALA A 162 -12.48 -14.06 -2.87
CA ALA A 162 -11.09 -14.32 -3.19
C ALA A 162 -10.59 -15.61 -2.50
N PRO A 163 -9.74 -16.41 -3.15
CA PRO A 163 -9.19 -17.62 -2.55
C PRO A 163 -8.25 -17.28 -1.39
N ALA A 164 -8.17 -18.17 -0.40
CA ALA A 164 -7.18 -18.05 0.67
C ALA A 164 -5.78 -18.44 0.16
N ARG A 165 -4.78 -17.77 0.72
CA ARG A 165 -3.36 -18.01 0.44
C ARG A 165 -2.54 -17.99 1.72
N THR A 166 -1.58 -18.90 1.83
CA THR A 166 -0.57 -18.89 2.87
C THR A 166 0.57 -17.94 2.51
N TYR A 167 0.88 -17.02 3.41
CA TYR A 167 1.99 -16.08 3.32
C TYR A 167 3.01 -16.37 4.41
N ARG A 168 4.28 -16.04 4.14
CA ARG A 168 5.37 -16.15 5.11
C ARG A 168 6.25 -14.93 5.04
N CYS A 169 6.68 -14.46 6.21
CA CYS A 169 7.58 -13.32 6.33
C CYS A 169 8.45 -13.40 7.59
N VAL A 170 9.49 -12.57 7.65
CA VAL A 170 10.29 -12.40 8.86
C VAL A 170 9.67 -11.29 9.72
N VAL A 171 9.29 -11.63 10.94
CA VAL A 171 8.77 -10.68 11.92
C VAL A 171 9.74 -10.56 13.11
N GLN A 172 9.65 -9.44 13.81
CA GLN A 172 10.36 -9.23 15.06
C GLN A 172 9.59 -9.88 16.20
N ARG A 173 10.30 -10.63 17.07
CA ARG A 173 9.69 -11.25 18.28
C ARG A 173 9.53 -10.21 19.39
N PRO A 174 8.46 -10.30 20.19
CA PRO A 174 8.41 -9.62 21.49
C PRO A 174 9.61 -10.04 22.34
N GLY A 175 10.35 -9.07 22.86
CA GLY A 175 11.57 -9.34 23.65
C GLY A 175 12.87 -9.49 22.88
N GLY A 176 12.84 -9.32 21.57
CA GLY A 176 14.00 -9.33 20.68
C GLY A 176 14.17 -10.61 19.87
N GLY A 177 14.98 -10.52 18.82
CA GLY A 177 15.16 -11.59 17.84
C GLY A 177 14.11 -11.55 16.74
N LYS A 178 14.23 -12.50 15.81
CA LYS A 178 13.34 -12.58 14.64
C LYS A 178 12.87 -14.02 14.41
N GLU A 179 11.74 -14.16 13.70
CA GLU A 179 11.23 -15.46 13.29
C GLU A 179 10.61 -15.39 11.89
N TRP A 180 10.65 -16.54 11.21
CA TRP A 180 9.93 -16.78 9.95
C TRP A 180 8.53 -17.24 10.31
N THR A 181 7.55 -16.37 10.11
CA THR A 181 6.16 -16.56 10.54
C THR A 181 5.28 -16.89 9.34
N GLU A 182 4.38 -17.86 9.51
CA GLU A 182 3.37 -18.25 8.54
C GLU A 182 1.99 -17.75 9.00
N TYR A 183 1.17 -17.29 8.05
CA TYR A 183 -0.20 -16.85 8.30
C TYR A 183 -1.03 -16.96 7.02
N GLU A 184 -2.35 -16.93 7.16
CA GLU A 184 -3.29 -16.98 6.04
C GLU A 184 -3.94 -15.61 5.83
N ASP A 185 -4.13 -15.26 4.55
CA ASP A 185 -4.92 -14.13 4.09
C ASP A 185 -5.48 -14.46 2.71
N ILE A 186 -6.24 -13.57 2.09
CA ILE A 186 -6.72 -13.77 0.71
C ILE A 186 -5.56 -13.66 -0.28
N GLU A 187 -5.66 -14.32 -1.44
CA GLU A 187 -4.76 -14.10 -2.55
C GLU A 187 -5.09 -12.77 -3.23
N LEU A 188 -4.17 -11.80 -3.13
CA LEU A 188 -4.30 -10.51 -3.79
C LEU A 188 -3.96 -10.64 -5.28
N ASP A 189 -4.82 -10.11 -6.15
CA ASP A 189 -4.65 -10.14 -7.62
C ASP A 189 -5.00 -8.77 -8.22
N ASP A 190 -3.97 -8.07 -8.69
CA ASP A 190 -4.05 -6.75 -9.32
C ASP A 190 -4.11 -6.81 -10.87
N SER A 191 -4.16 -8.01 -11.45
CA SER A 191 -4.02 -8.23 -12.89
C SER A 191 -5.09 -7.54 -13.76
N ASP A 192 -6.26 -7.26 -13.20
CA ASP A 192 -7.39 -6.60 -13.87
C ASP A 192 -7.67 -5.16 -13.39
N PHE A 193 -6.83 -4.61 -12.50
CA PHE A 193 -7.03 -3.26 -11.96
C PHE A 193 -7.07 -2.18 -13.02
N GLY A 194 -6.31 -2.32 -14.11
CA GLY A 194 -6.40 -1.44 -15.27
C GLY A 194 -7.79 -1.44 -15.91
N ALA A 195 -8.44 -2.61 -16.03
CA ALA A 195 -9.79 -2.74 -16.58
C ALA A 195 -10.86 -2.19 -15.63
N ILE A 196 -10.72 -2.46 -14.32
CA ILE A 196 -11.59 -1.88 -13.28
C ILE A 196 -11.51 -0.35 -13.32
N GLY A 197 -10.28 0.19 -13.38
CA GLY A 197 -10.05 1.63 -13.43
C GLY A 197 -10.59 2.28 -14.70
N ALA A 198 -10.44 1.63 -15.86
CA ALA A 198 -11.01 2.12 -17.11
C ALA A 198 -12.55 2.23 -17.05
N ALA A 199 -13.21 1.25 -16.40
CA ALA A 199 -14.65 1.29 -16.19
C ALA A 199 -15.05 2.34 -15.14
N PHE A 200 -14.25 2.54 -14.09
CA PHE A 200 -14.47 3.53 -13.04
C PHE A 200 -14.34 4.97 -13.54
N ALA A 201 -13.37 5.23 -14.44
CA ALA A 201 -13.03 6.57 -14.92
C ALA A 201 -14.17 7.31 -15.65
N TRP A 202 -15.27 6.63 -15.99
CA TRP A 202 -16.45 7.24 -16.61
C TRP A 202 -17.27 8.06 -15.60
N GLY A 203 -16.75 9.29 -15.30
CA GLY A 203 -17.48 10.31 -14.56
C GLY A 203 -17.30 10.29 -13.04
N MET A 204 -16.48 9.37 -12.48
CA MET A 204 -16.25 9.26 -11.04
C MET A 204 -14.92 9.86 -10.58
N GLU A 205 -14.07 10.29 -11.51
CA GLU A 205 -12.78 10.91 -11.21
C GLU A 205 -12.71 12.35 -11.70
N GLN A 206 -11.97 13.17 -10.97
CA GLN A 206 -11.50 14.47 -11.46
C GLN A 206 -10.14 14.28 -12.09
N LYS A 207 -9.95 14.82 -13.30
CA LYS A 207 -8.69 14.75 -14.06
C LYS A 207 -7.98 16.10 -14.01
N GLY A 208 -6.66 16.04 -13.89
CA GLY A 208 -5.81 17.21 -13.92
C GLY A 208 -4.40 16.88 -14.38
N GLN A 209 -3.50 17.80 -14.17
CA GLN A 209 -2.07 17.62 -14.43
C GLN A 209 -1.25 18.15 -13.27
N LEU A 210 -0.17 17.44 -12.94
CA LEU A 210 0.81 17.88 -11.97
C LEU A 210 2.22 17.63 -12.54
N GLY A 211 3.06 18.66 -12.60
CA GLY A 211 4.37 18.55 -13.24
C GLY A 211 4.27 18.14 -14.73
N GLY A 212 3.23 18.59 -15.45
CA GLY A 212 2.98 18.24 -16.84
C GLY A 212 2.59 16.78 -17.08
N ARG A 213 2.25 16.03 -16.04
CA ARG A 213 1.84 14.63 -16.11
C ARG A 213 0.41 14.45 -15.59
N PRO A 214 -0.31 13.42 -16.06
CA PRO A 214 -1.68 13.15 -15.62
C PRO A 214 -1.78 13.02 -14.11
N ALA A 215 -2.83 13.58 -13.54
CA ALA A 215 -3.23 13.37 -12.16
C ALA A 215 -4.73 13.06 -12.11
N ARG A 216 -5.12 12.18 -11.17
CA ARG A 216 -6.50 11.75 -10.94
C ARG A 216 -6.84 11.93 -9.47
N PHE A 217 -8.04 12.39 -9.19
CA PHE A 217 -8.53 12.59 -7.83
C PHE A 217 -9.95 12.02 -7.74
N PHE A 218 -10.20 11.18 -6.73
CA PHE A 218 -11.49 10.51 -6.56
C PHE A 218 -11.71 10.01 -5.13
N SER A 219 -12.95 9.66 -4.81
CA SER A 219 -13.32 9.06 -3.53
C SER A 219 -12.84 7.60 -3.43
N ILE A 220 -12.13 7.26 -2.33
CA ILE A 220 -11.77 5.86 -2.04
C ILE A 220 -13.00 4.97 -1.95
N LYS A 221 -14.09 5.49 -1.33
CA LYS A 221 -15.32 4.73 -1.16
C LYS A 221 -15.96 4.38 -2.51
N GLU A 222 -16.07 5.33 -3.41
CA GLU A 222 -16.65 5.10 -4.74
C GLU A 222 -15.79 4.14 -5.56
N ALA A 223 -14.46 4.24 -5.47
CA ALA A 223 -13.54 3.35 -6.14
C ALA A 223 -13.66 1.91 -5.65
N VAL A 224 -13.69 1.70 -4.34
CA VAL A 224 -13.84 0.36 -3.74
C VAL A 224 -15.22 -0.24 -4.06
N ASP A 225 -16.30 0.53 -3.89
CA ASP A 225 -17.67 0.05 -4.16
C ASP A 225 -17.86 -0.30 -5.66
N HIS A 226 -17.19 0.44 -6.55
CA HIS A 226 -17.17 0.12 -7.98
C HIS A 226 -16.39 -1.17 -8.25
N ALA A 227 -15.18 -1.29 -7.69
CA ALA A 227 -14.34 -2.47 -7.87
C ALA A 227 -15.01 -3.74 -7.35
N GLU A 228 -15.69 -3.67 -6.20
CA GLU A 228 -16.46 -4.78 -5.61
C GLU A 228 -17.55 -5.27 -6.59
N ARG A 229 -18.34 -4.37 -7.15
CA ARG A 229 -19.36 -4.73 -8.16
C ARG A 229 -18.73 -5.34 -9.40
N TRP A 230 -17.69 -4.71 -9.93
CA TRP A 230 -16.99 -5.18 -11.13
C TRP A 230 -16.39 -6.58 -10.91
N MET A 231 -15.69 -6.81 -9.81
CA MET A 231 -15.11 -8.12 -9.47
C MET A 231 -16.17 -9.20 -9.27
N THR A 232 -17.27 -8.86 -8.58
CA THR A 232 -18.41 -9.79 -8.40
C THR A 232 -19.01 -10.24 -9.73
N GLU A 233 -19.02 -9.37 -10.74
CA GLU A 233 -19.57 -9.69 -12.07
C GLU A 233 -18.57 -10.42 -12.99
N LYS A 234 -17.26 -10.19 -12.83
CA LYS A 234 -16.25 -10.59 -13.82
C LYS A 234 -15.27 -11.66 -13.34
N ARG A 235 -15.07 -11.81 -12.02
CA ARG A 235 -14.18 -12.82 -11.43
C ARG A 235 -14.96 -14.09 -11.00
N CYS A 236 -16.10 -14.37 -11.60
CA CYS A 236 -16.91 -15.58 -11.34
C CYS A 236 -16.32 -16.82 -11.99
#